data_677abcfd6be0bc652b73e71397ff0c6b
#
_entry.id   677abcfd6be0bc652b73e71397ff0c6b
#
_cell.length_a   1.000
_cell.length_b   1.000
_cell.length_c   1.000
_cell.angle_alpha   90.00
_cell.angle_beta   90.00
_cell.angle_gamma   90.00
#
_symmetry.space_group_name_H-M   'P 1'
#
loop_
_entity.id
_entity.type
_entity.pdbx_description
1 polymer ?
#
loop_
_entity_poly.entity_id
_entity_poly.type
_entity_poly.pdbx_seq_one_letter_code
_entity_poly.pdbx_strand_id
1 'polypeptide(L)'
;MDALAQNAPLVIAAIVVLVLLVAGAVGVGFSSHKPEARSIRVVGVGGGGSNAIDEMIRSKTAGVDFIACNTDAQALRRSAAPRRLRIGDKITHGLGAGGDPEVGRQAAEEDAETIGWVLEGSDMVFVTAGLGGGTGSGAAPIVAEIAKKHGALTIGVVTKPFAFEGARRRRVAEDAARELAAKVDALITIPNDRVSEVVQRDARFLDAFRTVDDVLRQGVQGIIDVVATPGLINLDFADVRAIMQDAGPALIGFGRAGGEQRALLAAQQAMSSPLLEASFGGARGILFNLVGSSDVRLAEVTEAAEAIRSAADPEANVIFGASFDDRLGDEVSVTLIAVGLGEMPANKPAHAGYLLELFS
;
A
#
# COMPACT_ATOMS: atom_id res chain seq x y z
N MET A 1 39.48 -28.92 42.67
CA MET A 1 38.62 -28.38 41.60
C MET A 1 37.45 -27.50 42.09
N ASP A 2 37.26 -27.40 43.41
CA ASP A 2 36.09 -26.70 43.99
C ASP A 2 36.27 -25.17 44.20
N ALA A 3 37.49 -24.68 44.22
CA ALA A 3 37.75 -23.24 44.43
C ALA A 3 37.45 -22.33 43.21
N LEU A 4 37.46 -22.89 42.00
CA LEU A 4 37.12 -22.16 40.77
C LEU A 4 35.60 -22.05 40.57
N ALA A 5 34.82 -23.02 41.02
CA ALA A 5 33.36 -23.00 40.90
C ALA A 5 32.68 -22.02 41.88
N GLN A 6 33.27 -21.82 43.10
CA GLN A 6 32.74 -20.89 44.09
C GLN A 6 32.92 -19.40 43.71
N ASN A 7 33.91 -19.07 42.91
CA ASN A 7 34.22 -17.69 42.52
C ASN A 7 33.70 -17.31 41.12
N ALA A 8 33.04 -18.22 40.39
CA ALA A 8 32.51 -17.98 39.05
C ALA A 8 31.60 -16.73 38.95
N PRO A 9 30.66 -16.48 39.86
CA PRO A 9 29.81 -15.31 39.78
C PRO A 9 30.57 -13.98 39.99
N LEU A 10 31.60 -13.99 40.84
CA LEU A 10 32.46 -12.82 41.08
C LEU A 10 33.36 -12.52 39.86
N VAL A 11 33.86 -13.55 39.23
CA VAL A 11 34.69 -13.39 38.00
C VAL A 11 33.84 -12.89 36.83
N ILE A 12 32.61 -13.39 36.67
CA ILE A 12 31.68 -12.90 35.63
C ILE A 12 31.30 -11.44 35.90
N ALA A 13 31.00 -11.07 37.15
CA ALA A 13 30.69 -9.69 37.50
C ALA A 13 31.88 -8.75 37.24
N ALA A 14 33.11 -9.17 37.55
CA ALA A 14 34.31 -8.39 37.28
C ALA A 14 34.58 -8.21 35.76
N ILE A 15 34.34 -9.23 34.96
CA ILE A 15 34.44 -9.14 33.49
C ILE A 15 33.38 -8.18 32.93
N VAL A 16 32.15 -8.24 33.37
CA VAL A 16 31.07 -7.34 32.95
C VAL A 16 31.41 -5.88 33.29
N VAL A 17 31.89 -5.63 34.51
CA VAL A 17 32.32 -4.28 34.94
C VAL A 17 33.51 -3.80 34.11
N LEU A 18 34.50 -4.65 33.84
CA LEU A 18 35.64 -4.31 33.01
C LEU A 18 35.23 -4.00 31.55
N VAL A 19 34.33 -4.76 31.00
CA VAL A 19 33.77 -4.50 29.65
C VAL A 19 33.01 -3.17 29.61
N LEU A 20 32.25 -2.86 30.64
CA LEU A 20 31.54 -1.58 30.74
C LEU A 20 32.47 -0.38 30.93
N LEU A 21 33.57 -0.56 31.70
CA LEU A 21 34.61 0.48 31.89
C LEU A 21 35.43 0.72 30.64
N VAL A 22 35.77 -0.34 29.89
CA VAL A 22 36.48 -0.23 28.62
C VAL A 22 35.58 0.39 27.54
N ALA A 23 34.30 0.01 27.49
CA ALA A 23 33.30 0.63 26.58
C ALA A 23 33.11 2.13 26.87
N GLY A 24 33.13 2.53 28.15
CA GLY A 24 33.07 3.93 28.56
C GLY A 24 34.33 4.71 28.26
N ALA A 25 35.51 4.08 28.36
CA ALA A 25 36.82 4.72 28.10
C ALA A 25 37.13 4.88 26.59
N VAL A 26 36.56 4.03 25.73
CA VAL A 26 36.72 4.08 24.27
C VAL A 26 35.71 5.02 23.64
N GLY A 27 34.81 5.64 24.43
CA GLY A 27 33.81 6.56 23.87
C GLY A 27 32.85 5.89 22.89
N VAL A 28 32.63 4.55 23.01
CA VAL A 28 31.53 3.86 22.35
C VAL A 28 30.27 4.31 23.06
N GLY A 29 29.80 5.51 22.70
CA GLY A 29 28.46 5.91 23.02
C GLY A 29 27.55 4.86 22.43
N PHE A 30 26.87 4.09 23.29
CA PHE A 30 25.63 3.45 22.89
C PHE A 30 24.67 4.59 22.57
N SER A 31 24.78 5.13 21.36
CA SER A 31 23.73 5.91 20.76
C SER A 31 22.55 4.95 20.73
N SER A 32 21.63 5.12 21.65
CA SER A 32 20.29 4.56 21.51
C SER A 32 19.68 5.26 20.30
N HIS A 33 20.03 4.81 19.10
CA HIS A 33 19.24 5.07 17.93
C HIS A 33 17.89 4.43 18.23
N LYS A 34 16.97 5.22 18.80
CA LYS A 34 15.56 4.93 18.58
C LYS A 34 15.44 4.86 17.05
N PRO A 35 14.96 3.76 16.48
CA PRO A 35 14.69 3.76 15.06
C PRO A 35 13.80 4.98 14.81
N GLU A 36 14.31 5.94 14.03
CA GLU A 36 13.51 7.10 13.64
C GLU A 36 12.25 6.55 13.00
N ALA A 37 11.10 6.96 13.53
CA ALA A 37 9.82 6.54 12.99
C ALA A 37 9.80 6.95 11.52
N ARG A 38 9.64 5.97 10.62
CA ARG A 38 9.67 6.20 9.17
C ARG A 38 8.60 7.20 8.79
N SER A 39 8.97 8.15 7.95
CA SER A 39 8.04 9.16 7.44
C SER A 39 7.29 8.62 6.23
N ILE A 40 6.08 8.08 6.47
CA ILE A 40 5.18 7.59 5.43
C ILE A 40 4.07 8.61 5.23
N ARG A 41 3.88 9.07 4.00
CA ARG A 41 2.82 10.03 3.65
C ARG A 41 1.85 9.45 2.64
N VAL A 42 0.57 9.75 2.82
CA VAL A 42 -0.49 9.40 1.89
C VAL A 42 -1.09 10.67 1.33
N VAL A 43 -0.91 10.91 0.04
CA VAL A 43 -1.41 12.08 -0.67
C VAL A 43 -2.63 11.70 -1.47
N GLY A 44 -3.80 12.17 -1.06
CA GLY A 44 -5.05 12.03 -1.81
C GLY A 44 -5.23 13.16 -2.79
N VAL A 45 -5.11 12.87 -4.10
CA VAL A 45 -5.15 13.85 -5.17
C VAL A 45 -6.52 13.91 -5.82
N GLY A 46 -7.12 15.10 -5.86
CA GLY A 46 -8.45 15.34 -6.39
C GLY A 46 -9.58 14.79 -5.50
N GLY A 47 -10.80 14.77 -6.01
CA GLY A 47 -11.98 14.36 -5.24
C GLY A 47 -11.92 12.90 -4.79
N GLY A 48 -11.63 11.96 -5.70
CA GLY A 48 -11.53 10.53 -5.38
C GLY A 48 -10.41 10.23 -4.38
N GLY A 49 -9.22 10.81 -4.58
CA GLY A 49 -8.12 10.67 -3.64
C GLY A 49 -8.42 11.24 -2.26
N SER A 50 -9.08 12.41 -2.19
CA SER A 50 -9.53 12.99 -0.91
C SER A 50 -10.54 12.10 -0.19
N ASN A 51 -11.48 11.49 -0.90
CA ASN A 51 -12.44 10.55 -0.31
C ASN A 51 -11.75 9.30 0.25
N ALA A 52 -10.78 8.75 -0.48
CA ALA A 52 -10.03 7.59 -0.05
C ALA A 52 -9.25 7.86 1.26
N ILE A 53 -8.55 8.99 1.37
CA ILE A 53 -7.85 9.32 2.62
C ILE A 53 -8.82 9.65 3.76
N ASP A 54 -9.98 10.25 3.49
CA ASP A 54 -11.01 10.47 4.51
C ASP A 54 -11.53 9.13 5.06
N GLU A 55 -11.63 8.09 4.21
CA GLU A 55 -11.98 6.73 4.65
C GLU A 55 -10.87 6.10 5.48
N MET A 56 -9.60 6.25 5.08
CA MET A 56 -8.44 5.79 5.87
C MET A 56 -8.40 6.44 7.26
N ILE A 57 -8.68 7.73 7.35
CA ILE A 57 -8.73 8.46 8.63
C ILE A 57 -9.88 7.96 9.50
N ARG A 58 -11.08 7.75 8.93
CA ARG A 58 -12.23 7.20 9.66
C ARG A 58 -11.96 5.80 10.19
N SER A 59 -11.27 4.99 9.40
CA SER A 59 -10.85 3.63 9.77
C SER A 59 -9.65 3.59 10.72
N LYS A 60 -9.14 4.77 11.14
CA LYS A 60 -8.02 4.93 12.06
C LYS A 60 -6.73 4.26 11.57
N THR A 61 -6.46 4.30 10.28
CA THR A 61 -5.16 3.91 9.73
C THR A 61 -4.05 4.69 10.44
N ALA A 62 -3.12 3.99 11.06
CA ALA A 62 -2.05 4.57 11.87
C ALA A 62 -0.69 4.52 11.17
N GLY A 63 0.29 5.27 11.68
CA GLY A 63 1.68 5.23 11.20
C GLY A 63 1.94 6.03 9.93
N VAL A 64 0.99 6.88 9.50
CA VAL A 64 1.10 7.69 8.28
C VAL A 64 0.58 9.12 8.46
N ASP A 65 1.13 10.03 7.68
CA ASP A 65 0.65 11.41 7.56
C ASP A 65 -0.27 11.55 6.34
N PHE A 66 -1.48 12.07 6.55
CA PHE A 66 -2.46 12.28 5.48
C PHE A 66 -2.44 13.70 4.94
N ILE A 67 -2.43 13.83 3.60
CA ILE A 67 -2.43 15.08 2.88
C ILE A 67 -3.52 15.05 1.81
N ALA A 68 -4.52 15.92 1.89
CA ALA A 68 -5.48 16.13 0.81
C ALA A 68 -4.95 17.20 -0.14
N CYS A 69 -4.80 16.87 -1.41
CA CYS A 69 -4.33 17.77 -2.47
C CYS A 69 -5.43 17.96 -3.53
N ASN A 70 -5.94 19.17 -3.70
CA ASN A 70 -7.05 19.41 -4.63
C ASN A 70 -7.06 20.84 -5.17
N THR A 71 -7.64 21.01 -6.36
CA THR A 71 -7.97 22.31 -6.96
C THR A 71 -9.32 22.88 -6.49
N ASP A 72 -10.18 22.03 -5.88
CA ASP A 72 -11.50 22.41 -5.36
C ASP A 72 -11.41 22.76 -3.87
N ALA A 73 -11.55 24.05 -3.57
CA ALA A 73 -11.51 24.57 -2.21
C ALA A 73 -12.67 24.07 -1.33
N GLN A 74 -13.84 23.77 -1.90
CA GLN A 74 -14.97 23.25 -1.14
C GLN A 74 -14.75 21.78 -0.75
N ALA A 75 -14.22 20.98 -1.67
CA ALA A 75 -13.84 19.61 -1.39
C ALA A 75 -12.78 19.53 -0.28
N LEU A 76 -11.74 20.36 -0.35
CA LEU A 76 -10.71 20.45 0.69
C LEU A 76 -11.25 20.82 2.06
N ARG A 77 -12.19 21.78 2.14
CA ARG A 77 -12.81 22.15 3.43
C ARG A 77 -13.55 21.00 4.10
N ARG A 78 -14.10 20.08 3.31
CA ARG A 78 -14.86 18.91 3.82
C ARG A 78 -13.96 17.71 4.19
N SER A 79 -12.74 17.67 3.66
CA SER A 79 -11.83 16.56 3.95
C SER A 79 -11.44 16.53 5.43
N ALA A 80 -11.34 15.34 5.98
CA ALA A 80 -10.86 15.06 7.33
C ALA A 80 -9.33 15.12 7.45
N ALA A 81 -8.60 15.26 6.33
CA ALA A 81 -7.15 15.28 6.31
C ALA A 81 -6.59 16.41 7.20
N PRO A 82 -5.60 16.13 8.06
CA PRO A 82 -4.96 17.12 8.91
C PRO A 82 -4.17 18.14 8.07
N ARG A 83 -3.61 17.73 6.95
CA ARG A 83 -2.94 18.64 5.99
C ARG A 83 -3.76 18.72 4.71
N ARG A 84 -4.05 19.96 4.30
CA ARG A 84 -4.87 20.27 3.12
C ARG A 84 -4.09 21.20 2.23
N LEU A 85 -3.76 20.74 1.04
CA LEU A 85 -3.00 21.47 0.04
C LEU A 85 -3.93 21.86 -1.12
N ARG A 86 -4.21 23.13 -1.24
CA ARG A 86 -4.91 23.68 -2.40
C ARG A 86 -3.87 24.01 -3.47
N ILE A 87 -4.09 23.54 -4.68
CA ILE A 87 -3.19 23.74 -5.82
C ILE A 87 -3.89 24.49 -6.94
N GLY A 88 -3.13 25.26 -7.71
CA GLY A 88 -3.58 25.95 -8.92
C GLY A 88 -4.54 27.10 -8.63
N ASP A 89 -4.26 27.91 -7.63
CA ASP A 89 -5.11 29.05 -7.27
C ASP A 89 -5.27 30.08 -8.39
N LYS A 90 -4.21 30.35 -9.14
CA LYS A 90 -4.26 31.32 -10.25
C LYS A 90 -5.04 30.77 -11.44
N ILE A 91 -5.02 29.44 -11.63
CA ILE A 91 -5.64 28.79 -12.79
C ILE A 91 -7.11 28.46 -12.51
N THR A 92 -7.41 27.92 -11.32
CA THR A 92 -8.74 27.37 -11.02
C THR A 92 -9.59 28.25 -10.12
N HIS A 93 -8.98 29.22 -9.43
CA HIS A 93 -9.63 30.07 -8.42
C HIS A 93 -10.38 29.27 -7.34
N GLY A 94 -9.94 28.02 -7.07
CA GLY A 94 -10.57 27.10 -6.12
C GLY A 94 -11.85 26.44 -6.60
N LEU A 95 -12.19 26.53 -7.89
CA LEU A 95 -13.41 25.97 -8.49
C LEU A 95 -13.23 24.54 -9.04
N GLY A 96 -12.02 23.99 -8.93
CA GLY A 96 -11.69 22.68 -9.49
C GLY A 96 -11.22 22.74 -10.94
N ALA A 97 -10.77 21.61 -11.48
CA ALA A 97 -10.21 21.49 -12.83
C ALA A 97 -11.25 21.23 -13.93
N GLY A 98 -12.56 21.27 -13.64
CA GLY A 98 -13.62 21.13 -14.64
C GLY A 98 -13.62 19.81 -15.44
N GLY A 99 -12.96 18.74 -14.93
CA GLY A 99 -12.80 17.48 -15.62
C GLY A 99 -11.71 17.49 -16.72
N ASP A 100 -10.89 18.55 -16.77
CA ASP A 100 -9.76 18.67 -17.69
C ASP A 100 -8.43 18.31 -17.00
N PRO A 101 -7.75 17.20 -17.38
CA PRO A 101 -6.47 16.81 -16.81
C PRO A 101 -5.36 17.83 -17.03
N GLU A 102 -5.38 18.56 -18.13
CA GLU A 102 -4.37 19.58 -18.42
C GLU A 102 -4.43 20.73 -17.39
N VAL A 103 -5.63 21.15 -17.01
CA VAL A 103 -5.82 22.12 -15.92
C VAL A 103 -5.33 21.56 -14.59
N GLY A 104 -5.58 20.26 -14.32
CA GLY A 104 -5.06 19.57 -13.14
C GLY A 104 -3.54 19.52 -13.10
N ARG A 105 -2.89 19.25 -14.23
CA ARG A 105 -1.43 19.21 -14.39
C ARG A 105 -0.82 20.59 -14.12
N GLN A 106 -1.32 21.60 -14.82
CA GLN A 106 -0.85 22.99 -14.66
C GLN A 106 -1.03 23.51 -13.23
N ALA A 107 -2.12 23.14 -12.55
CA ALA A 107 -2.36 23.46 -11.16
C ALA A 107 -1.30 22.84 -10.23
N ALA A 108 -0.87 21.60 -10.48
CA ALA A 108 0.19 20.98 -9.70
C ALA A 108 1.57 21.56 -10.01
N GLU A 109 1.83 21.92 -11.26
CA GLU A 109 3.07 22.60 -11.68
C GLU A 109 3.20 23.98 -11.07
N GLU A 110 2.09 24.76 -10.97
CA GLU A 110 2.05 26.06 -10.32
C GLU A 110 2.52 26.00 -8.86
N ASP A 111 2.14 24.93 -8.15
CA ASP A 111 2.42 24.73 -6.72
C ASP A 111 3.49 23.67 -6.45
N ALA A 112 4.34 23.35 -7.43
CA ALA A 112 5.35 22.31 -7.35
C ALA A 112 6.30 22.45 -6.14
N GLU A 113 6.72 23.70 -5.82
CA GLU A 113 7.56 23.97 -4.65
C GLU A 113 6.84 23.67 -3.35
N THR A 114 5.56 24.07 -3.23
CA THR A 114 4.75 23.81 -2.04
C THR A 114 4.51 22.30 -1.85
N ILE A 115 4.25 21.58 -2.94
CA ILE A 115 4.14 20.11 -2.93
C ILE A 115 5.48 19.52 -2.45
N GLY A 116 6.61 20.00 -2.97
CA GLY A 116 7.93 19.55 -2.57
C GLY A 116 8.19 19.70 -1.07
N TRP A 117 7.92 20.88 -0.50
CA TRP A 117 8.09 21.12 0.93
C TRP A 117 7.21 20.20 1.79
N VAL A 118 6.00 19.92 1.34
CA VAL A 118 5.09 19.04 2.07
C VAL A 118 5.54 17.58 1.99
N LEU A 119 6.33 17.20 0.98
CA LEU A 119 6.84 15.84 0.77
C LEU A 119 8.29 15.64 1.21
N GLU A 120 9.00 16.71 1.58
CA GLU A 120 10.39 16.66 2.01
C GLU A 120 10.60 15.74 3.22
N GLY A 121 11.63 14.90 3.18
CA GLY A 121 11.95 13.95 4.25
C GLY A 121 11.02 12.76 4.35
N SER A 122 10.21 12.47 3.33
CA SER A 122 9.43 11.22 3.27
C SER A 122 10.31 10.05 2.87
N ASP A 123 10.22 8.94 3.61
CA ASP A 123 10.81 7.65 3.20
C ASP A 123 9.94 6.97 2.15
N MET A 124 8.60 7.10 2.27
CA MET A 124 7.61 6.54 1.37
C MET A 124 6.45 7.51 1.15
N VAL A 125 5.98 7.59 -0.09
CA VAL A 125 4.81 8.38 -0.47
C VAL A 125 3.83 7.52 -1.25
N PHE A 126 2.60 7.42 -0.74
CA PHE A 126 1.47 6.91 -1.50
C PHE A 126 0.77 8.05 -2.20
N VAL A 127 0.57 7.92 -3.51
CA VAL A 127 -0.24 8.85 -4.30
C VAL A 127 -1.53 8.13 -4.66
N THR A 128 -2.64 8.52 -4.02
CA THR A 128 -3.96 7.95 -4.30
C THR A 128 -4.84 8.93 -5.05
N ALA A 129 -5.50 8.44 -6.10
CA ALA A 129 -6.36 9.27 -6.94
C ALA A 129 -7.45 8.43 -7.63
N GLY A 130 -8.61 9.02 -7.86
CA GLY A 130 -9.57 8.53 -8.83
C GLY A 130 -9.23 9.10 -10.21
N LEU A 131 -8.85 8.24 -11.14
CA LEU A 131 -8.51 8.64 -12.51
C LEU A 131 -9.78 8.85 -13.36
N GLY A 132 -9.65 9.62 -14.44
CA GLY A 132 -10.75 9.97 -15.32
C GLY A 132 -11.36 11.35 -15.06
N GLY A 133 -11.01 12.00 -13.94
CA GLY A 133 -11.31 13.40 -13.65
C GLY A 133 -10.16 14.35 -14.04
N GLY A 134 -10.33 15.65 -13.76
CA GLY A 134 -9.30 16.64 -14.07
C GLY A 134 -8.14 16.62 -13.08
N THR A 135 -8.39 16.95 -11.82
CA THR A 135 -7.35 17.08 -10.80
C THR A 135 -6.61 15.77 -10.54
N GLY A 136 -7.34 14.66 -10.28
CA GLY A 136 -6.74 13.37 -10.00
C GLY A 136 -5.85 12.87 -11.15
N SER A 137 -6.34 13.00 -12.40
CA SER A 137 -5.61 12.52 -13.58
C SER A 137 -4.41 13.39 -13.92
N GLY A 138 -4.53 14.72 -13.79
CA GLY A 138 -3.47 15.64 -14.20
C GLY A 138 -2.43 15.89 -13.11
N ALA A 139 -2.86 16.04 -11.85
CA ALA A 139 -1.95 16.39 -10.76
C ALA A 139 -1.22 15.18 -10.15
N ALA A 140 -1.81 13.97 -10.14
CA ALA A 140 -1.18 12.81 -9.52
C ALA A 140 0.20 12.48 -10.12
N PRO A 141 0.42 12.50 -11.45
CA PRO A 141 1.75 12.28 -12.03
C PRO A 141 2.78 13.32 -11.55
N ILE A 142 2.39 14.58 -11.41
CA ILE A 142 3.29 15.66 -10.95
C ILE A 142 3.64 15.46 -9.48
N VAL A 143 2.67 15.16 -8.62
CA VAL A 143 2.91 14.85 -7.21
C VAL A 143 3.85 13.66 -7.05
N ALA A 144 3.65 12.60 -7.84
CA ALA A 144 4.50 11.41 -7.83
C ALA A 144 5.94 11.74 -8.27
N GLU A 145 6.10 12.51 -9.34
CA GLU A 145 7.42 12.93 -9.81
C GLU A 145 8.17 13.74 -8.76
N ILE A 146 7.49 14.64 -8.06
CA ILE A 146 8.08 15.45 -6.99
C ILE A 146 8.49 14.53 -5.82
N ALA A 147 7.63 13.60 -5.40
CA ALA A 147 7.94 12.63 -4.34
C ALA A 147 9.19 11.81 -4.68
N LYS A 148 9.26 11.28 -5.90
CA LYS A 148 10.41 10.49 -6.37
C LYS A 148 11.70 11.32 -6.45
N LYS A 149 11.62 12.60 -6.86
CA LYS A 149 12.76 13.53 -6.87
C LYS A 149 13.31 13.81 -5.46
N HIS A 150 12.46 13.76 -4.42
CA HIS A 150 12.88 13.86 -3.02
C HIS A 150 13.40 12.54 -2.44
N GLY A 151 13.52 11.47 -3.23
CA GLY A 151 14.09 10.18 -2.84
C GLY A 151 13.12 9.25 -2.10
N ALA A 152 11.83 9.60 -2.03
CA ALA A 152 10.81 8.75 -1.44
C ALA A 152 10.51 7.55 -2.34
N LEU A 153 10.34 6.36 -1.74
CA LEU A 153 9.71 5.24 -2.44
C LEU A 153 8.26 5.64 -2.76
N THR A 154 7.95 5.77 -4.04
CA THR A 154 6.68 6.36 -4.48
C THR A 154 5.76 5.30 -5.08
N ILE A 155 4.61 5.09 -4.45
CA ILE A 155 3.63 4.08 -4.86
C ILE A 155 2.33 4.75 -5.26
N GLY A 156 1.88 4.50 -6.48
CA GLY A 156 0.56 4.90 -6.96
C GLY A 156 -0.49 3.85 -6.59
N VAL A 157 -1.59 4.25 -5.97
CA VAL A 157 -2.76 3.39 -5.73
C VAL A 157 -3.99 4.13 -6.24
N VAL A 158 -4.47 3.76 -7.42
CA VAL A 158 -5.46 4.55 -8.14
C VAL A 158 -6.62 3.71 -8.65
N THR A 159 -7.77 4.37 -8.85
CA THR A 159 -8.95 3.72 -9.43
C THR A 159 -9.21 4.19 -10.84
N LYS A 160 -9.72 3.28 -11.68
CA LYS A 160 -10.29 3.58 -13.00
C LYS A 160 -11.82 3.69 -12.88
N PRO A 161 -12.45 4.60 -13.65
CA PRO A 161 -13.88 4.84 -13.56
C PRO A 161 -14.71 3.62 -13.96
N PHE A 162 -15.94 3.56 -13.46
CA PHE A 162 -16.93 2.59 -13.93
C PHE A 162 -17.26 2.78 -15.43
N ALA A 163 -17.67 1.72 -16.10
CA ALA A 163 -18.04 1.75 -17.50
C ALA A 163 -19.18 2.75 -17.80
N PHE A 164 -20.15 2.87 -16.88
CA PHE A 164 -21.27 3.80 -17.02
C PHE A 164 -20.86 5.28 -16.93
N GLU A 165 -19.66 5.62 -16.42
CA GLU A 165 -19.15 6.99 -16.39
C GLU A 165 -18.73 7.50 -17.77
N GLY A 166 -18.65 6.62 -18.75
CA GLY A 166 -18.50 6.93 -20.16
C GLY A 166 -17.07 6.85 -20.72
N ALA A 167 -17.01 6.71 -22.04
CA ALA A 167 -15.76 6.44 -22.76
C ALA A 167 -14.74 7.58 -22.66
N ARG A 168 -15.17 8.84 -22.47
CA ARG A 168 -14.26 9.97 -22.29
C ARG A 168 -13.46 9.82 -20.99
N ARG A 169 -14.15 9.54 -19.88
CA ARG A 169 -13.49 9.34 -18.58
C ARG A 169 -12.55 8.15 -18.60
N ARG A 170 -12.94 7.06 -19.25
CA ARG A 170 -12.09 5.87 -19.41
C ARG A 170 -10.78 6.22 -20.13
N ARG A 171 -10.84 6.92 -21.29
CA ARG A 171 -9.63 7.33 -22.02
C ARG A 171 -8.74 8.22 -21.16
N VAL A 172 -9.30 9.22 -20.50
CA VAL A 172 -8.54 10.09 -19.57
C VAL A 172 -7.87 9.28 -18.47
N ALA A 173 -8.55 8.27 -17.93
CA ALA A 173 -7.99 7.41 -16.89
C ALA A 173 -6.85 6.53 -17.41
N GLU A 174 -6.97 5.98 -18.62
CA GLU A 174 -5.93 5.16 -19.24
C GLU A 174 -4.68 5.98 -19.57
N ASP A 175 -4.86 7.20 -20.10
CA ASP A 175 -3.74 8.11 -20.39
C ASP A 175 -3.03 8.53 -19.09
N ALA A 176 -3.79 8.92 -18.07
CA ALA A 176 -3.26 9.30 -16.76
C ALA A 176 -2.55 8.14 -16.05
N ALA A 177 -3.09 6.91 -16.15
CA ALA A 177 -2.44 5.73 -15.58
C ALA A 177 -1.08 5.45 -16.23
N ARG A 178 -0.96 5.60 -17.56
CA ARG A 178 0.31 5.45 -18.28
C ARG A 178 1.32 6.53 -17.88
N GLU A 179 0.88 7.77 -17.76
CA GLU A 179 1.74 8.87 -17.33
C GLU A 179 2.21 8.67 -15.88
N LEU A 180 1.30 8.30 -14.98
CA LEU A 180 1.63 8.04 -13.58
C LEU A 180 2.58 6.84 -13.42
N ALA A 181 2.38 5.76 -14.19
CA ALA A 181 3.25 4.58 -14.17
C ALA A 181 4.72 4.92 -14.46
N ALA A 182 4.98 5.93 -15.30
CA ALA A 182 6.34 6.40 -15.58
C ALA A 182 6.95 7.27 -14.46
N LYS A 183 6.15 7.67 -13.46
CA LYS A 183 6.55 8.60 -12.40
C LYS A 183 6.57 7.97 -11.00
N VAL A 184 6.04 6.76 -10.84
CA VAL A 184 6.04 6.00 -9.59
C VAL A 184 7.04 4.83 -9.64
N ASP A 185 7.33 4.23 -8.51
CA ASP A 185 8.10 2.98 -8.42
C ASP A 185 7.21 1.77 -8.67
N ALA A 186 6.01 1.78 -8.10
CA ALA A 186 4.98 0.77 -8.33
C ALA A 186 3.62 1.43 -8.52
N LEU A 187 2.81 0.92 -9.47
CA LEU A 187 1.45 1.40 -9.72
C LEU A 187 0.44 0.29 -9.55
N ILE A 188 -0.39 0.41 -8.54
CA ILE A 188 -1.57 -0.43 -8.31
C ILE A 188 -2.77 0.28 -8.92
N THR A 189 -3.41 -0.39 -9.89
CA THR A 189 -4.61 0.13 -10.56
C THR A 189 -5.80 -0.75 -10.21
N ILE A 190 -6.89 -0.14 -9.74
CA ILE A 190 -8.12 -0.83 -9.34
C ILE A 190 -9.25 -0.40 -10.27
N PRO A 191 -9.71 -1.27 -11.19
CA PRO A 191 -10.87 -0.96 -11.99
C PRO A 191 -12.14 -1.00 -11.15
N ASN A 192 -12.91 0.09 -11.14
CA ASN A 192 -14.18 0.14 -10.39
C ASN A 192 -15.18 -0.93 -10.87
N ASP A 193 -15.16 -1.29 -12.15
CA ASP A 193 -16.00 -2.35 -12.68
C ASP A 193 -15.76 -3.70 -11.98
N ARG A 194 -14.50 -4.00 -11.58
CA ARG A 194 -14.16 -5.20 -10.81
C ARG A 194 -14.65 -5.14 -9.38
N VAL A 195 -14.71 -3.94 -8.79
CA VAL A 195 -15.28 -3.77 -7.46
C VAL A 195 -16.78 -4.12 -7.47
N SER A 196 -17.50 -3.87 -8.58
CA SER A 196 -18.89 -4.25 -8.71
C SER A 196 -19.15 -5.76 -8.69
N GLU A 197 -18.11 -6.59 -8.93
CA GLU A 197 -18.22 -8.05 -8.86
C GLU A 197 -18.22 -8.56 -7.40
N VAL A 198 -17.64 -7.79 -6.46
CA VAL A 198 -17.64 -8.11 -5.02
C VAL A 198 -18.77 -7.44 -4.24
N VAL A 199 -19.43 -6.44 -4.84
CA VAL A 199 -20.58 -5.75 -4.23
C VAL A 199 -21.87 -6.50 -4.55
N GLN A 200 -22.79 -6.62 -3.58
CA GLN A 200 -24.10 -7.24 -3.81
C GLN A 200 -24.87 -6.47 -4.87
N ARG A 201 -25.63 -7.19 -5.72
CA ARG A 201 -26.34 -6.61 -6.87
C ARG A 201 -27.42 -5.58 -6.50
N ASP A 202 -27.93 -5.64 -5.28
CA ASP A 202 -28.92 -4.72 -4.70
C ASP A 202 -28.27 -3.60 -3.86
N ALA A 203 -26.95 -3.50 -3.84
CA ALA A 203 -26.25 -2.44 -3.13
C ALA A 203 -26.63 -1.06 -3.67
N ARG A 204 -26.74 -0.10 -2.76
CA ARG A 204 -26.99 1.29 -3.13
C ARG A 204 -25.80 1.86 -3.90
N PHE A 205 -26.08 2.77 -4.82
CA PHE A 205 -25.04 3.46 -5.60
C PHE A 205 -23.91 4.07 -4.73
N LEU A 206 -24.29 4.69 -3.61
CA LEU A 206 -23.34 5.25 -2.66
C LEU A 206 -22.45 4.18 -2.01
N ASP A 207 -22.98 2.99 -1.76
CA ASP A 207 -22.24 1.91 -1.12
C ASP A 207 -21.19 1.32 -2.08
N ALA A 208 -21.47 1.30 -3.39
CA ALA A 208 -20.49 0.90 -4.39
C ALA A 208 -19.24 1.82 -4.39
N PHE A 209 -19.44 3.14 -4.30
CA PHE A 209 -18.32 4.09 -4.20
C PHE A 209 -17.56 3.95 -2.87
N ARG A 210 -18.25 3.71 -1.76
CA ARG A 210 -17.60 3.43 -0.48
C ARG A 210 -16.75 2.16 -0.53
N THR A 211 -17.22 1.13 -1.24
CA THR A 211 -16.44 -0.09 -1.45
C THR A 211 -15.18 0.20 -2.26
N VAL A 212 -15.25 1.06 -3.28
CA VAL A 212 -14.06 1.51 -4.03
C VAL A 212 -13.07 2.24 -3.10
N ASP A 213 -13.56 3.16 -2.27
CA ASP A 213 -12.71 3.88 -1.32
C ASP A 213 -12.10 2.92 -0.28
N ASP A 214 -12.85 1.90 0.16
CA ASP A 214 -12.35 0.87 1.07
C ASP A 214 -11.31 -0.05 0.43
N VAL A 215 -11.46 -0.40 -0.84
CA VAL A 215 -10.43 -1.17 -1.58
C VAL A 215 -9.13 -0.36 -1.71
N LEU A 216 -9.22 0.95 -2.00
CA LEU A 216 -8.04 1.84 -1.97
C LEU A 216 -7.39 1.86 -0.59
N ARG A 217 -8.21 1.98 0.46
CA ARG A 217 -7.74 1.92 1.86
C ARG A 217 -7.02 0.61 2.15
N GLN A 218 -7.62 -0.52 1.81
CA GLN A 218 -7.02 -1.85 2.02
C GLN A 218 -5.70 -1.98 1.27
N GLY A 219 -5.62 -1.44 0.04
CA GLY A 219 -4.40 -1.43 -0.76
C GLY A 219 -3.25 -0.68 -0.10
N VAL A 220 -3.52 0.51 0.39
CA VAL A 220 -2.53 1.32 1.12
C VAL A 220 -2.21 0.69 2.48
N GLN A 221 -3.24 0.26 3.24
CA GLN A 221 -3.09 -0.36 4.55
C GLN A 221 -2.24 -1.62 4.50
N GLY A 222 -2.46 -2.50 3.52
CA GLY A 222 -1.71 -3.74 3.38
C GLY A 222 -0.20 -3.53 3.25
N ILE A 223 0.22 -2.46 2.58
CA ILE A 223 1.65 -2.10 2.48
C ILE A 223 2.13 -1.46 3.78
N ILE A 224 1.33 -0.58 4.38
CA ILE A 224 1.66 0.08 5.65
C ILE A 224 1.85 -0.96 6.76
N ASP A 225 0.97 -1.95 6.83
CA ASP A 225 1.01 -3.01 7.85
C ASP A 225 2.32 -3.79 7.78
N VAL A 226 2.82 -4.02 6.59
CA VAL A 226 4.12 -4.68 6.38
C VAL A 226 5.29 -3.81 6.86
N VAL A 227 5.22 -2.48 6.63
CA VAL A 227 6.35 -1.56 6.83
C VAL A 227 6.36 -0.92 8.22
N ALA A 228 5.17 -0.55 8.73
CA ALA A 228 5.04 0.31 9.90
C ALA A 228 4.53 -0.41 11.15
N THR A 229 3.87 -1.57 10.99
CA THR A 229 3.30 -2.29 12.13
C THR A 229 4.32 -3.24 12.72
N PRO A 230 4.68 -3.10 14.01
CA PRO A 230 5.50 -4.11 14.69
C PRO A 230 4.74 -5.43 14.70
N GLY A 231 5.15 -6.37 13.87
CA GLY A 231 4.58 -7.72 13.78
C GLY A 231 5.48 -8.76 14.47
N LEU A 232 5.05 -10.02 14.46
CA LEU A 232 5.87 -11.15 14.90
C LEU A 232 7.06 -11.35 13.94
N ILE A 233 6.84 -11.07 12.65
CA ILE A 233 7.87 -11.07 11.61
C ILE A 233 7.90 -9.66 11.03
N ASN A 234 8.90 -8.88 11.45
CA ASN A 234 9.14 -7.54 10.94
C ASN A 234 9.96 -7.62 9.66
N LEU A 235 9.41 -7.07 8.60
CA LEU A 235 10.15 -6.84 7.38
C LEU A 235 10.94 -5.53 7.49
N ASP A 236 12.16 -5.54 7.02
CA ASP A 236 12.91 -4.31 6.91
C ASP A 236 12.37 -3.48 5.72
N PHE A 237 12.31 -2.16 5.90
CA PHE A 237 11.91 -1.25 4.82
C PHE A 237 12.79 -1.40 3.58
N ALA A 238 14.06 -1.79 3.78
CA ALA A 238 14.97 -2.06 2.69
C ALA A 238 14.48 -3.21 1.80
N ASP A 239 13.87 -4.24 2.38
CA ASP A 239 13.33 -5.38 1.63
C ASP A 239 12.10 -4.97 0.81
N VAL A 240 11.19 -4.20 1.42
CA VAL A 240 10.02 -3.67 0.71
C VAL A 240 10.46 -2.72 -0.40
N ARG A 241 11.43 -1.84 -0.13
CA ARG A 241 12.01 -0.95 -1.15
C ARG A 241 12.61 -1.76 -2.30
N ALA A 242 13.38 -2.81 -2.01
CA ALA A 242 14.04 -3.63 -3.03
C ALA A 242 13.04 -4.33 -3.98
N ILE A 243 11.86 -4.72 -3.48
CA ILE A 243 10.80 -5.31 -4.31
C ILE A 243 10.02 -4.26 -5.08
N MET A 244 9.71 -3.12 -4.46
CA MET A 244 8.77 -2.13 -5.00
C MET A 244 9.44 -1.06 -5.86
N GLN A 245 10.75 -0.84 -5.70
CA GLN A 245 11.48 0.20 -6.44
C GLN A 245 11.55 -0.17 -7.93
N ASP A 246 11.10 0.77 -8.78
CA ASP A 246 11.05 0.63 -10.24
C ASP A 246 10.34 -0.67 -10.71
N ALA A 247 9.41 -1.17 -9.90
CA ALA A 247 8.69 -2.42 -10.18
C ALA A 247 7.61 -2.27 -11.27
N GLY A 248 7.15 -1.04 -11.55
CA GLY A 248 6.15 -0.76 -12.56
C GLY A 248 4.73 -1.20 -12.16
N PRO A 249 3.95 -1.82 -13.06
CA PRO A 249 2.61 -2.28 -12.73
C PRO A 249 2.61 -3.31 -11.59
N ALA A 250 1.69 -3.14 -10.64
CA ALA A 250 1.50 -4.03 -9.51
C ALA A 250 0.03 -4.46 -9.41
N LEU A 251 -0.18 -5.70 -8.98
CA LEU A 251 -1.50 -6.25 -8.70
C LEU A 251 -1.71 -6.35 -7.19
N ILE A 252 -2.95 -6.21 -6.76
CA ILE A 252 -3.32 -6.39 -5.37
C ILE A 252 -4.54 -7.30 -5.25
N GLY A 253 -4.47 -8.26 -4.33
CA GLY A 253 -5.55 -9.16 -4.00
C GLY A 253 -5.80 -9.20 -2.50
N PHE A 254 -7.06 -9.40 -2.14
CA PHE A 254 -7.50 -9.50 -0.75
C PHE A 254 -8.27 -10.80 -0.54
N GLY A 255 -8.04 -11.43 0.61
CA GLY A 255 -8.82 -12.57 1.05
C GLY A 255 -9.08 -12.50 2.55
N ARG A 256 -10.23 -12.99 2.98
CA ARG A 256 -10.63 -13.04 4.38
C ARG A 256 -11.45 -14.29 4.63
N ALA A 257 -11.07 -15.08 5.63
CA ALA A 257 -11.78 -16.30 5.98
C ALA A 257 -11.73 -16.54 7.48
N GLY A 258 -12.72 -17.28 7.99
CA GLY A 258 -12.81 -17.72 9.38
C GLY A 258 -12.94 -19.25 9.47
N GLY A 259 -12.84 -19.79 10.68
CA GLY A 259 -13.00 -21.22 10.95
C GLY A 259 -11.78 -22.06 10.62
N GLU A 260 -12.00 -23.35 10.28
CA GLU A 260 -10.91 -24.26 9.93
C GLU A 260 -10.25 -23.84 8.62
N GLN A 261 -8.90 -23.95 8.53
CA GLN A 261 -8.09 -23.57 7.37
C GLN A 261 -8.23 -22.10 6.96
N ARG A 262 -8.65 -21.21 7.88
CA ARG A 262 -8.91 -19.79 7.62
C ARG A 262 -7.77 -19.07 6.91
N ALA A 263 -6.51 -19.33 7.26
CA ALA A 263 -5.36 -18.70 6.63
C ALA A 263 -5.14 -19.19 5.19
N LEU A 264 -5.28 -20.49 4.94
CA LEU A 264 -5.19 -21.06 3.59
C LEU A 264 -6.32 -20.53 2.70
N LEU A 265 -7.55 -20.53 3.21
CA LEU A 265 -8.71 -20.02 2.46
C LEU A 265 -8.58 -18.53 2.15
N ALA A 266 -8.10 -17.72 3.11
CA ALA A 266 -7.84 -16.31 2.90
C ALA A 266 -6.74 -16.09 1.85
N ALA A 267 -5.66 -16.88 1.87
CA ALA A 267 -4.61 -16.85 0.85
C ALA A 267 -5.16 -17.19 -0.54
N GLN A 268 -5.96 -18.24 -0.66
CA GLN A 268 -6.59 -18.65 -1.93
C GLN A 268 -7.54 -17.57 -2.46
N GLN A 269 -8.33 -16.94 -1.59
CA GLN A 269 -9.19 -15.82 -1.97
C GLN A 269 -8.36 -14.62 -2.45
N ALA A 270 -7.25 -14.29 -1.77
CA ALA A 270 -6.37 -13.21 -2.21
C ALA A 270 -5.77 -13.49 -3.58
N MET A 271 -5.33 -14.72 -3.84
CA MET A 271 -4.79 -15.15 -5.13
C MET A 271 -5.81 -15.17 -6.26
N SER A 272 -7.08 -15.42 -5.95
CA SER A 272 -8.20 -15.44 -6.91
C SER A 272 -9.06 -14.18 -6.86
N SER A 273 -8.60 -13.12 -6.22
CA SER A 273 -9.35 -11.88 -6.05
C SER A 273 -9.78 -11.33 -7.42
N PRO A 274 -11.06 -10.98 -7.63
CA PRO A 274 -11.54 -10.37 -8.86
C PRO A 274 -10.87 -9.01 -9.16
N LEU A 275 -10.25 -8.39 -8.16
CA LEU A 275 -9.50 -7.13 -8.31
C LEU A 275 -8.18 -7.32 -9.06
N LEU A 276 -7.68 -8.56 -9.17
CA LEU A 276 -6.52 -8.87 -9.99
C LEU A 276 -6.89 -8.77 -11.47
N GLU A 277 -6.27 -7.84 -12.20
CA GLU A 277 -6.47 -7.71 -13.66
C GLU A 277 -5.80 -8.84 -14.45
N ALA A 278 -4.85 -9.57 -13.84
CA ALA A 278 -4.09 -10.65 -14.44
C ALA A 278 -3.67 -11.70 -13.40
N SER A 279 -3.18 -12.84 -13.88
CA SER A 279 -2.54 -13.83 -13.00
C SER A 279 -1.22 -13.29 -12.46
N PHE A 280 -0.94 -13.51 -11.17
CA PHE A 280 0.32 -13.13 -10.55
C PHE A 280 1.44 -14.19 -10.77
N GLY A 281 1.15 -15.30 -11.45
CA GLY A 281 2.08 -16.40 -11.67
C GLY A 281 3.36 -16.07 -12.46
N GLY A 282 3.48 -14.86 -12.98
CA GLY A 282 4.70 -14.35 -13.61
C GLY A 282 5.34 -13.18 -12.86
N ALA A 283 4.89 -12.90 -11.64
CA ALA A 283 5.43 -11.84 -10.81
C ALA A 283 6.85 -12.17 -10.35
N ARG A 284 7.75 -11.19 -10.43
CA ARG A 284 9.13 -11.30 -9.92
C ARG A 284 9.25 -11.02 -8.44
N GLY A 285 8.31 -10.26 -7.89
CA GLY A 285 8.24 -9.96 -6.46
C GLY A 285 6.82 -10.15 -5.95
N ILE A 286 6.69 -10.78 -4.80
CA ILE A 286 5.44 -10.97 -4.09
C ILE A 286 5.62 -10.49 -2.66
N LEU A 287 4.75 -9.59 -2.26
CA LEU A 287 4.61 -9.17 -0.88
C LEU A 287 3.24 -9.62 -0.40
N PHE A 288 3.18 -10.38 0.68
CA PHE A 288 1.90 -10.68 1.31
C PHE A 288 1.94 -10.44 2.81
N ASN A 289 0.83 -9.96 3.33
CA ASN A 289 0.65 -9.74 4.76
C ASN A 289 -0.53 -10.55 5.26
N LEU A 290 -0.31 -11.31 6.33
CA LEU A 290 -1.34 -12.07 7.03
C LEU A 290 -1.65 -11.33 8.34
N VAL A 291 -2.92 -11.00 8.55
CA VAL A 291 -3.41 -10.39 9.78
C VAL A 291 -4.44 -11.33 10.41
N GLY A 292 -4.24 -11.70 11.65
CA GLY A 292 -5.18 -12.52 12.42
C GLY A 292 -5.15 -12.16 13.90
N SER A 293 -5.96 -12.81 14.70
CA SER A 293 -5.90 -12.68 16.15
C SER A 293 -4.68 -13.42 16.74
N SER A 294 -4.40 -13.19 18.00
CA SER A 294 -3.24 -13.79 18.71
C SER A 294 -3.29 -15.33 18.82
N ASP A 295 -4.39 -15.96 18.39
CA ASP A 295 -4.57 -17.42 18.38
C ASP A 295 -4.09 -18.08 17.06
N VAL A 296 -3.66 -17.30 16.07
CA VAL A 296 -3.14 -17.84 14.79
C VAL A 296 -1.92 -18.71 15.04
N ARG A 297 -1.96 -19.92 14.50
CA ARG A 297 -0.92 -20.93 14.68
C ARG A 297 0.14 -20.84 13.59
N LEU A 298 1.37 -21.20 13.93
CA LEU A 298 2.47 -21.26 12.94
C LEU A 298 2.13 -22.16 11.74
N ALA A 299 1.42 -23.28 11.95
CA ALA A 299 1.00 -24.16 10.88
C ALA A 299 0.09 -23.46 9.86
N GLU A 300 -0.87 -22.64 10.34
CA GLU A 300 -1.79 -21.88 9.48
C GLU A 300 -1.02 -20.87 8.61
N VAL A 301 -0.05 -20.17 9.21
CA VAL A 301 0.82 -19.22 8.47
C VAL A 301 1.66 -19.95 7.43
N THR A 302 2.21 -21.13 7.78
CA THR A 302 3.03 -21.94 6.87
C THR A 302 2.20 -22.43 5.68
N GLU A 303 1.00 -22.95 5.90
CA GLU A 303 0.10 -23.42 4.85
C GLU A 303 -0.28 -22.30 3.87
N ALA A 304 -0.61 -21.11 4.38
CA ALA A 304 -0.91 -19.95 3.56
C ALA A 304 0.31 -19.51 2.73
N ALA A 305 1.49 -19.46 3.35
CA ALA A 305 2.73 -19.08 2.69
C ALA A 305 3.14 -20.08 1.59
N GLU A 306 3.01 -21.38 1.85
CA GLU A 306 3.28 -22.44 0.88
C GLU A 306 2.32 -22.38 -0.30
N ALA A 307 1.03 -22.12 -0.07
CA ALA A 307 0.05 -21.96 -1.14
C ALA A 307 0.41 -20.78 -2.07
N ILE A 308 0.75 -19.63 -1.51
CA ILE A 308 1.15 -18.45 -2.30
C ILE A 308 2.45 -18.73 -3.06
N ARG A 309 3.44 -19.32 -2.39
CA ARG A 309 4.75 -19.64 -2.98
C ARG A 309 4.65 -20.65 -4.12
N SER A 310 3.78 -21.67 -3.97
CA SER A 310 3.57 -22.70 -4.99
C SER A 310 2.89 -22.18 -6.25
N ALA A 311 2.14 -21.08 -6.13
CA ALA A 311 1.46 -20.43 -7.25
C ALA A 311 2.31 -19.30 -7.90
N ALA A 312 3.44 -18.95 -7.28
CA ALA A 312 4.37 -17.93 -7.76
C ALA A 312 5.40 -18.51 -8.74
N ASP A 313 6.11 -17.63 -9.47
CA ASP A 313 7.31 -18.02 -10.21
C ASP A 313 8.35 -18.61 -9.24
N PRO A 314 9.03 -19.74 -9.55
CA PRO A 314 10.06 -20.32 -8.70
C PRO A 314 11.22 -19.35 -8.34
N GLU A 315 11.50 -18.40 -9.20
CA GLU A 315 12.54 -17.35 -9.00
C GLU A 315 11.98 -16.08 -8.36
N ALA A 316 10.68 -16.03 -8.04
CA ALA A 316 10.07 -14.85 -7.42
C ALA A 316 10.65 -14.59 -6.03
N ASN A 317 10.96 -13.32 -5.76
CA ASN A 317 11.29 -12.89 -4.41
C ASN A 317 9.99 -12.76 -3.59
N VAL A 318 9.77 -13.66 -2.65
CA VAL A 318 8.55 -13.71 -1.83
C VAL A 318 8.87 -13.21 -0.44
N ILE A 319 8.28 -12.07 -0.09
CA ILE A 319 8.38 -11.45 1.24
C ILE A 319 7.03 -11.56 1.94
N PHE A 320 7.04 -11.95 3.21
CA PHE A 320 5.82 -12.02 3.99
C PHE A 320 5.93 -11.32 5.34
N GLY A 321 4.82 -10.69 5.75
CA GLY A 321 4.60 -10.15 7.08
C GLY A 321 3.48 -10.90 7.79
N ALA A 322 3.56 -10.95 9.12
CA ALA A 322 2.48 -11.44 9.96
C ALA A 322 2.27 -10.47 11.12
N SER A 323 1.06 -9.97 11.26
CA SER A 323 0.66 -9.04 12.30
C SER A 323 -0.61 -9.50 13.00
N PHE A 324 -0.85 -9.00 14.22
CA PHE A 324 -2.00 -9.40 15.03
C PHE A 324 -2.99 -8.25 15.21
N ASP A 325 -4.28 -8.59 15.01
CA ASP A 325 -5.40 -7.72 15.33
C ASP A 325 -6.53 -8.56 15.94
N ASP A 326 -6.64 -8.54 17.26
CA ASP A 326 -7.65 -9.32 17.99
C ASP A 326 -9.10 -8.92 17.67
N ARG A 327 -9.30 -7.79 16.96
CA ARG A 327 -10.64 -7.38 16.48
C ARG A 327 -11.17 -8.30 15.39
N LEU A 328 -10.32 -9.07 14.73
CA LEU A 328 -10.70 -10.05 13.70
C LEU A 328 -11.36 -11.30 14.29
N GLY A 329 -11.20 -11.56 15.59
CA GLY A 329 -11.76 -12.75 16.24
C GLY A 329 -11.18 -14.03 15.64
N ASP A 330 -12.03 -14.90 15.09
CA ASP A 330 -11.63 -16.15 14.43
C ASP A 330 -11.27 -15.99 12.94
N GLU A 331 -11.31 -14.78 12.41
CA GLU A 331 -10.98 -14.53 11.01
C GLU A 331 -9.50 -14.21 10.79
N VAL A 332 -9.02 -14.56 9.61
CA VAL A 332 -7.71 -14.18 9.08
C VAL A 332 -7.90 -13.39 7.80
N SER A 333 -7.14 -12.31 7.63
CA SER A 333 -7.08 -11.52 6.42
C SER A 333 -5.72 -11.65 5.77
N VAL A 334 -5.70 -11.83 4.46
CA VAL A 334 -4.47 -11.86 3.64
C VAL A 334 -4.55 -10.76 2.59
N THR A 335 -3.54 -9.91 2.57
CA THR A 335 -3.30 -8.95 1.49
C THR A 335 -2.10 -9.45 0.69
N LEU A 336 -2.27 -9.59 -0.62
CA LEU A 336 -1.23 -10.04 -1.55
C LEU A 336 -0.95 -8.92 -2.54
N ILE A 337 0.33 -8.59 -2.74
CA ILE A 337 0.79 -7.63 -3.74
C ILE A 337 1.82 -8.34 -4.62
N ALA A 338 1.59 -8.31 -5.93
CA ALA A 338 2.47 -8.88 -6.92
C ALA A 338 3.04 -7.80 -7.84
N VAL A 339 4.35 -7.79 -8.03
CA VAL A 339 5.08 -6.78 -8.81
C VAL A 339 6.01 -7.42 -9.82
N GLY A 340 6.51 -6.61 -10.77
CA GLY A 340 7.43 -7.10 -11.79
C GLY A 340 6.76 -8.09 -12.74
N LEU A 341 5.48 -7.88 -13.00
CA LEU A 341 4.73 -8.58 -14.03
C LEU A 341 5.36 -8.22 -15.36
N GLY A 342 5.82 -9.20 -16.15
CA GLY A 342 6.25 -8.94 -17.53
C GLY A 342 5.20 -8.17 -18.31
N GLU A 343 5.49 -7.74 -19.56
CA GLU A 343 4.50 -7.02 -20.40
C GLU A 343 3.16 -7.73 -20.30
N MET A 344 2.18 -7.05 -19.66
CA MET A 344 0.83 -7.59 -19.53
C MET A 344 0.25 -7.81 -20.92
N PRO A 345 -0.04 -9.05 -21.35
CA PRO A 345 -0.73 -9.25 -22.60
C PRO A 345 -2.10 -8.59 -22.49
N ALA A 346 -2.34 -7.60 -23.34
CA ALA A 346 -3.62 -6.95 -23.43
C ALA A 346 -4.69 -8.04 -23.66
N ASN A 347 -5.58 -8.19 -22.65
CA ASN A 347 -6.86 -8.87 -22.79
C ASN A 347 -6.83 -10.41 -22.95
N LYS A 348 -6.57 -11.16 -21.84
CA LYS A 348 -7.18 -12.49 -21.73
C LYS A 348 -8.18 -12.44 -20.56
N PRO A 349 -9.44 -12.89 -20.76
CA PRO A 349 -10.39 -12.97 -19.65
C PRO A 349 -9.84 -13.94 -18.59
N ALA A 350 -9.86 -13.50 -17.33
CA ALA A 350 -9.47 -14.32 -16.18
C ALA A 350 -10.23 -15.66 -16.22
N HIS A 351 -9.48 -16.73 -16.09
CA HIS A 351 -9.90 -18.11 -16.31
C HIS A 351 -11.12 -18.53 -15.47
N ALA A 352 -12.22 -18.84 -16.17
CA ALA A 352 -13.26 -19.75 -15.68
C ALA A 352 -12.83 -21.25 -15.71
N GLY A 353 -11.55 -21.55 -15.98
CA GLY A 353 -11.07 -22.90 -16.29
C GLY A 353 -10.41 -23.66 -15.14
N TYR A 354 -9.90 -23.00 -14.11
CA TYR A 354 -9.15 -23.69 -13.04
C TYR A 354 -10.02 -24.30 -11.93
N LEU A 355 -11.31 -23.98 -11.87
CA LEU A 355 -12.21 -24.51 -10.85
C LEU A 355 -12.74 -25.93 -11.15
N LEU A 356 -12.53 -26.46 -12.36
CA LEU A 356 -13.02 -27.79 -12.73
C LEU A 356 -12.00 -28.93 -12.55
N GLU A 357 -10.71 -28.61 -12.38
CA GLU A 357 -9.68 -29.65 -12.17
C GLU A 357 -9.36 -29.93 -10.69
N LEU A 358 -9.86 -29.12 -9.76
CA LEU A 358 -9.67 -29.32 -8.32
C LEU A 358 -10.79 -30.13 -7.65
N PHE A 359 -11.84 -30.49 -8.41
CA PHE A 359 -12.99 -31.28 -7.91
C PHE A 359 -13.29 -32.55 -8.75
N SER A 360 -12.32 -33.01 -9.53
CA SER A 360 -12.42 -34.33 -10.20
C SER A 360 -11.49 -35.36 -9.57
#